data_cfb4c352daf7638b6d2e40fbb6b49f2d
#
_entry.id   cfb4c352daf7638b6d2e40fbb6b49f2d
#
_cell.length_a   1.000
_cell.length_b   1.000
_cell.length_c   1.000
_cell.angle_alpha   90.00
_cell.angle_beta   90.00
_cell.angle_gamma   90.00
#
_symmetry.space_group_name_H-M   'P 1'
#
loop_
_entity.id
_entity.type
_entity.pdbx_description
1 polymer ?
#
loop_
_entity_poly.entity_id
_entity_poly.type
_entity_poly.pdbx_seq_one_letter_code
_entity_poly.pdbx_strand_id
1 'polypeptide(L)'
;MAASVLGLTALPGWAEDPLKIGFVFPSPIADVGWSAELNAGRVAIEEHFGDKVETIFVENVPEGPDAARIMNQMAAQGADMIMLGSFGYMNDGIKLAEQRPEMTFIHASGYKLAPNFGNFQSRNYESSYLVGMAAGDVTETDVVGIVAAYAIPEVIGMINGFALGLQEVNPDVTIKVVWLNSWFDPPKAQDSARALMAQQADVIYSLYQDTPSVVTVAEEEEVWVINTSSDMKEYAPTWLLASQIADWSAYFIESAQASIDGTFEGTAFWGGMADGTVDVRSWADAISDDTMAAITEASDAMKAGTFHPLTGPIADQDGVERLADGVTIADPDLLGIDWLVAGVETRLPN
;
A
#
# COMPACT_ATOMS: atom_id res chain seq x y z
N MET A 1 12.48 69.77 -27.13
CA MET A 1 12.74 68.62 -26.20
C MET A 1 11.85 67.49 -26.61
N ALA A 2 12.44 66.50 -27.26
CA ALA A 2 11.72 65.29 -27.69
C ALA A 2 12.02 64.17 -26.68
N ALA A 3 11.02 63.69 -25.98
CA ALA A 3 11.15 62.55 -25.06
C ALA A 3 11.00 61.25 -25.84
N SER A 4 12.08 60.46 -25.93
CA SER A 4 12.06 59.11 -26.47
C SER A 4 11.49 58.15 -25.42
N VAL A 5 10.36 57.57 -25.69
CA VAL A 5 9.78 56.47 -24.92
C VAL A 5 10.48 55.18 -25.39
N LEU A 6 11.34 54.60 -24.53
CA LEU A 6 11.84 53.26 -24.72
C LEU A 6 10.72 52.27 -24.35
N GLY A 7 10.14 51.59 -25.37
CA GLY A 7 9.25 50.47 -25.16
C GLY A 7 10.08 49.24 -24.71
N LEU A 8 9.87 48.80 -23.49
CA LEU A 8 10.31 47.46 -23.07
C LEU A 8 9.46 46.44 -23.83
N THR A 9 10.05 45.75 -24.82
CA THR A 9 9.47 44.53 -25.39
C THR A 9 9.76 43.41 -24.38
N ALA A 10 8.72 42.93 -23.72
CA ALA A 10 8.80 41.66 -22.98
C ALA A 10 9.15 40.56 -23.98
N LEU A 11 10.29 39.91 -23.76
CA LEU A 11 10.63 38.68 -24.47
C LEU A 11 9.56 37.62 -24.13
N PRO A 12 9.05 36.84 -25.10
CA PRO A 12 8.21 35.69 -24.77
C PRO A 12 9.03 34.81 -23.86
N GLY A 13 8.55 34.55 -22.63
CA GLY A 13 9.10 33.53 -21.78
C GLY A 13 9.01 32.23 -22.55
N TRP A 14 10.13 31.55 -22.73
CA TRP A 14 10.14 30.18 -23.21
C TRP A 14 9.40 29.40 -22.13
N ALA A 15 8.28 28.76 -22.48
CA ALA A 15 7.68 27.76 -21.60
C ALA A 15 8.75 26.67 -21.46
N GLU A 16 9.16 26.39 -20.23
CA GLU A 16 9.98 25.20 -19.97
C GLU A 16 9.16 23.99 -20.44
N ASP A 17 9.84 23.02 -21.06
CA ASP A 17 9.19 21.78 -21.47
C ASP A 17 8.55 21.12 -20.23
N PRO A 18 7.35 20.53 -20.33
CA PRO A 18 6.70 19.91 -19.20
C PRO A 18 7.53 18.75 -18.64
N LEU A 19 7.58 18.60 -17.32
CA LEU A 19 8.20 17.43 -16.70
C LEU A 19 7.46 16.17 -17.17
N LYS A 20 8.18 15.24 -17.79
CA LYS A 20 7.62 13.98 -18.25
C LYS A 20 7.81 12.88 -17.22
N ILE A 21 6.68 12.36 -16.70
CA ILE A 21 6.67 11.33 -15.66
C ILE A 21 6.14 10.01 -16.23
N GLY A 22 6.96 8.95 -16.13
CA GLY A 22 6.58 7.58 -16.46
C GLY A 22 6.03 6.84 -15.24
N PHE A 23 4.96 6.07 -15.42
CA PHE A 23 4.38 5.20 -14.39
C PHE A 23 4.38 3.75 -14.85
N VAL A 24 4.91 2.84 -14.02
CA VAL A 24 4.95 1.41 -14.31
C VAL A 24 4.10 0.68 -13.26
N PHE A 25 2.95 0.14 -13.71
CA PHE A 25 2.00 -0.56 -12.86
C PHE A 25 2.10 -2.08 -13.01
N PRO A 26 2.08 -2.86 -11.90
CA PRO A 26 2.23 -4.32 -11.95
C PRO A 26 0.99 -5.05 -12.48
N SER A 27 -0.18 -4.46 -12.35
CA SER A 27 -1.47 -5.01 -12.74
C SER A 27 -2.24 -4.03 -13.62
N PRO A 28 -3.37 -4.43 -14.22
CA PRO A 28 -4.25 -3.52 -14.93
C PRO A 28 -4.75 -2.40 -14.00
N ILE A 29 -4.85 -1.18 -14.53
CA ILE A 29 -5.56 -0.09 -13.87
C ILE A 29 -7.05 -0.39 -14.00
N ALA A 30 -7.65 -0.86 -12.90
CA ALA A 30 -9.09 -1.06 -12.80
C ALA A 30 -9.72 0.05 -11.96
N ASP A 31 -10.98 -0.11 -11.58
CA ASP A 31 -11.66 0.84 -10.70
C ASP A 31 -11.19 0.74 -9.23
N VAL A 32 -10.55 -0.37 -8.87
CA VAL A 32 -10.10 -0.68 -7.50
C VAL A 32 -8.78 -1.45 -7.51
N GLY A 33 -8.09 -1.48 -6.38
CA GLY A 33 -6.86 -2.22 -6.15
C GLY A 33 -5.62 -1.34 -6.16
N TRP A 34 -4.46 -1.95 -5.98
CA TRP A 34 -3.16 -1.28 -5.83
C TRP A 34 -2.81 -0.36 -7.01
N SER A 35 -2.94 -0.87 -8.25
CA SER A 35 -2.65 -0.07 -9.44
C SER A 35 -3.63 1.10 -9.62
N ALA A 36 -4.89 0.96 -9.19
CA ALA A 36 -5.87 2.03 -9.17
C ALA A 36 -5.49 3.15 -8.18
N GLU A 37 -5.03 2.77 -6.97
CA GLU A 37 -4.53 3.72 -5.96
C GLU A 37 -3.32 4.52 -6.46
N LEU A 38 -2.32 3.84 -7.02
CA LEU A 38 -1.16 4.50 -7.61
C LEU A 38 -1.55 5.41 -8.78
N ASN A 39 -2.52 4.99 -9.59
CA ASN A 39 -3.05 5.80 -10.68
C ASN A 39 -3.83 7.03 -10.18
N ALA A 40 -4.51 6.93 -9.05
CA ALA A 40 -5.13 8.11 -8.43
C ALA A 40 -4.09 9.18 -8.08
N GLY A 41 -2.93 8.77 -7.56
CA GLY A 41 -1.79 9.67 -7.34
C GLY A 41 -1.24 10.27 -8.65
N ARG A 42 -1.19 9.50 -9.75
CA ARG A 42 -0.84 10.02 -11.09
C ARG A 42 -1.84 11.11 -11.54
N VAL A 43 -3.12 10.84 -11.41
CA VAL A 43 -4.18 11.81 -11.76
C VAL A 43 -4.07 13.07 -10.90
N ALA A 44 -3.80 12.93 -9.60
CA ALA A 44 -3.60 14.07 -8.71
C ALA A 44 -2.42 14.97 -9.14
N ILE A 45 -1.33 14.38 -9.66
CA ILE A 45 -0.22 15.14 -10.27
C ILE A 45 -0.73 15.93 -11.48
N GLU A 46 -1.45 15.31 -12.42
CA GLU A 46 -1.99 15.97 -13.60
C GLU A 46 -2.93 17.13 -13.24
N GLU A 47 -3.82 16.91 -12.28
CA GLU A 47 -4.75 17.93 -11.80
C GLU A 47 -4.04 19.10 -11.09
N HIS A 48 -2.99 18.81 -10.32
CA HIS A 48 -2.23 19.82 -9.58
C HIS A 48 -1.35 20.71 -10.49
N PHE A 49 -0.65 20.10 -11.44
CA PHE A 49 0.36 20.81 -12.23
C PHE A 49 -0.14 21.25 -13.61
N GLY A 50 -1.22 20.66 -14.14
CA GLY A 50 -1.76 20.96 -15.45
C GLY A 50 -0.69 20.82 -16.55
N ASP A 51 -0.56 21.82 -17.39
CA ASP A 51 0.36 21.83 -18.55
C ASP A 51 1.86 21.78 -18.18
N LYS A 52 2.22 21.83 -16.91
CA LYS A 52 3.62 21.70 -16.46
C LYS A 52 4.11 20.27 -16.37
N VAL A 53 3.22 19.30 -16.48
CA VAL A 53 3.54 17.87 -16.37
C VAL A 53 2.86 17.11 -17.52
N GLU A 54 3.60 16.16 -18.09
CA GLU A 54 3.07 15.14 -19.01
C GLU A 54 3.25 13.77 -18.38
N THR A 55 2.19 12.96 -18.25
CA THR A 55 2.33 11.59 -17.74
C THR A 55 2.20 10.57 -18.85
N ILE A 56 3.02 9.53 -18.78
CA ILE A 56 2.92 8.32 -19.59
C ILE A 56 2.86 7.12 -18.65
N PHE A 57 2.12 6.08 -19.00
CA PHE A 57 2.06 4.89 -18.16
C PHE A 57 2.00 3.59 -18.97
N VAL A 58 2.43 2.52 -18.34
CA VAL A 58 2.26 1.14 -18.82
C VAL A 58 1.75 0.30 -17.65
N GLU A 59 0.65 -0.40 -17.89
CA GLU A 59 0.01 -1.29 -16.93
C GLU A 59 0.29 -2.76 -17.22
N ASN A 60 -0.01 -3.61 -16.25
CA ASN A 60 0.13 -5.07 -16.33
C ASN A 60 1.56 -5.48 -16.73
N VAL A 61 2.55 -4.85 -16.09
CA VAL A 61 3.97 -5.12 -16.34
C VAL A 61 4.47 -6.16 -15.33
N PRO A 62 4.84 -7.37 -15.79
CA PRO A 62 5.42 -8.37 -14.89
C PRO A 62 6.76 -7.90 -14.30
N GLU A 63 7.06 -8.32 -13.07
CA GLU A 63 8.37 -8.09 -12.46
C GLU A 63 9.49 -8.79 -13.23
N GLY A 64 10.70 -8.24 -13.16
CA GLY A 64 11.87 -8.77 -13.84
C GLY A 64 12.15 -8.16 -15.23
N PRO A 65 12.54 -8.96 -16.25
CA PRO A 65 13.05 -8.43 -17.52
C PRO A 65 12.09 -7.51 -18.28
N ASP A 66 10.80 -7.73 -18.20
CA ASP A 66 9.79 -6.88 -18.84
C ASP A 66 9.72 -5.50 -18.17
N ALA A 67 9.76 -5.43 -16.85
CA ALA A 67 9.82 -4.18 -16.13
C ALA A 67 11.08 -3.37 -16.50
N ALA A 68 12.25 -4.01 -16.50
CA ALA A 68 13.49 -3.38 -16.91
C ALA A 68 13.41 -2.83 -18.35
N ARG A 69 12.80 -3.56 -19.27
CA ARG A 69 12.61 -3.13 -20.66
C ARG A 69 11.69 -1.89 -20.74
N ILE A 70 10.58 -1.88 -20.01
CA ILE A 70 9.63 -0.76 -20.00
C ILE A 70 10.27 0.48 -19.39
N MET A 71 10.97 0.38 -18.25
CA MET A 71 11.70 1.50 -17.63
C MET A 71 12.71 2.12 -18.61
N ASN A 72 13.52 1.29 -19.28
CA ASN A 72 14.48 1.76 -20.28
C ASN A 72 13.79 2.41 -21.49
N GLN A 73 12.63 1.92 -21.90
CA GLN A 73 11.85 2.50 -22.99
C GLN A 73 11.30 3.89 -22.59
N MET A 74 10.78 4.07 -21.37
CA MET A 74 10.32 5.36 -20.86
C MET A 74 11.48 6.36 -20.79
N ALA A 75 12.64 5.96 -20.26
CA ALA A 75 13.84 6.78 -20.27
C ALA A 75 14.27 7.20 -21.68
N ALA A 76 14.22 6.29 -22.66
CA ALA A 76 14.52 6.59 -24.06
C ALA A 76 13.48 7.51 -24.73
N GLN A 77 12.25 7.55 -24.23
CA GLN A 77 11.17 8.47 -24.66
C GLN A 77 11.27 9.85 -23.99
N GLY A 78 12.31 10.08 -23.19
CA GLY A 78 12.58 11.35 -22.53
C GLY A 78 11.76 11.55 -21.24
N ALA A 79 11.45 10.49 -20.51
CA ALA A 79 10.93 10.64 -19.15
C ALA A 79 12.01 11.24 -18.24
N ASP A 80 11.64 12.26 -17.46
CA ASP A 80 12.50 12.94 -16.49
C ASP A 80 12.37 12.27 -15.11
N MET A 81 11.21 11.66 -14.85
CA MET A 81 10.89 10.95 -13.61
C MET A 81 10.19 9.64 -13.93
N ILE A 82 10.47 8.57 -13.16
CA ILE A 82 9.73 7.30 -13.27
C ILE A 82 9.26 6.84 -11.89
N MET A 83 7.95 6.57 -11.77
CA MET A 83 7.34 5.90 -10.64
C MET A 83 7.24 4.39 -10.91
N LEU A 84 7.75 3.60 -9.98
CA LEU A 84 7.86 2.15 -10.04
C LEU A 84 6.91 1.52 -9.04
N GLY A 85 5.79 0.99 -9.50
CA GLY A 85 4.64 0.60 -8.70
C GLY A 85 4.68 -0.82 -8.12
N SER A 86 5.83 -1.50 -8.08
CA SER A 86 5.92 -2.85 -7.51
C SER A 86 7.24 -3.11 -6.80
N PHE A 87 7.20 -3.88 -5.70
CA PHE A 87 8.37 -4.30 -4.93
C PHE A 87 9.48 -4.92 -5.81
N GLY A 88 9.12 -5.81 -6.73
CA GLY A 88 10.08 -6.51 -7.59
C GLY A 88 10.77 -5.63 -8.64
N TYR A 89 10.35 -4.37 -8.81
CA TYR A 89 11.01 -3.43 -9.73
C TYR A 89 12.27 -2.80 -9.15
N MET A 90 12.52 -2.95 -7.85
CA MET A 90 13.59 -2.28 -7.11
C MET A 90 14.99 -2.45 -7.71
N ASN A 91 15.39 -3.68 -8.03
CA ASN A 91 16.74 -3.97 -8.49
C ASN A 91 17.04 -3.41 -9.89
N ASP A 92 16.06 -3.46 -10.77
CA ASP A 92 16.19 -2.92 -12.14
C ASP A 92 16.04 -1.39 -12.12
N GLY A 93 15.17 -0.86 -11.27
CA GLY A 93 14.98 0.58 -11.10
C GLY A 93 16.23 1.28 -10.57
N ILE A 94 16.82 0.79 -9.48
CA ILE A 94 18.04 1.41 -8.92
C ILE A 94 19.24 1.30 -9.88
N LYS A 95 19.33 0.20 -10.62
CA LYS A 95 20.37 0.04 -11.66
C LYS A 95 20.20 1.06 -12.79
N LEU A 96 18.96 1.35 -13.20
CA LEU A 96 18.69 2.39 -14.20
C LEU A 96 18.96 3.78 -13.63
N ALA A 97 18.60 4.06 -12.36
CA ALA A 97 18.89 5.31 -11.69
C ALA A 97 20.39 5.64 -11.62
N GLU A 98 21.23 4.63 -11.35
CA GLU A 98 22.70 4.76 -11.40
C GLU A 98 23.22 5.10 -12.81
N GLN A 99 22.55 4.65 -13.87
CA GLN A 99 22.89 4.94 -15.26
C GLN A 99 22.36 6.27 -15.77
N ARG A 100 21.37 6.83 -15.09
CA ARG A 100 20.62 8.04 -15.43
C ARG A 100 20.56 9.00 -14.25
N PRO A 101 21.69 9.56 -13.81
CA PRO A 101 21.74 10.43 -12.62
C PRO A 101 20.95 11.74 -12.81
N GLU A 102 20.59 12.08 -14.03
CA GLU A 102 19.75 13.24 -14.37
C GLU A 102 18.24 12.99 -14.16
N MET A 103 17.83 11.72 -14.04
CA MET A 103 16.42 11.35 -13.88
C MET A 103 16.08 11.14 -12.41
N THR A 104 14.82 11.33 -12.06
CA THR A 104 14.26 11.03 -10.74
C THR A 104 13.52 9.70 -10.76
N PHE A 105 13.66 8.92 -9.68
CA PHE A 105 12.93 7.67 -9.49
C PHE A 105 12.30 7.62 -8.11
N ILE A 106 11.04 7.20 -8.03
CA ILE A 106 10.37 6.80 -6.79
C ILE A 106 9.85 5.37 -6.92
N HIS A 107 10.00 4.57 -5.88
CA HIS A 107 9.75 3.13 -5.92
C HIS A 107 8.87 2.70 -4.75
N ALA A 108 7.79 1.96 -5.05
CA ALA A 108 6.85 1.44 -4.07
C ALA A 108 7.44 0.26 -3.28
N SER A 109 7.21 0.23 -1.97
CA SER A 109 7.50 -0.88 -1.05
C SER A 109 8.96 -1.32 -1.00
N GLY A 110 9.90 -0.47 -1.47
CA GLY A 110 11.33 -0.78 -1.52
C GLY A 110 12.10 -0.32 -0.29
N TYR A 111 13.39 -0.71 -0.22
CA TYR A 111 14.29 -0.31 0.85
C TYR A 111 15.66 0.22 0.36
N LYS A 112 15.92 0.16 -0.96
CA LYS A 112 17.15 0.69 -1.54
C LYS A 112 16.99 2.17 -1.88
N LEU A 113 18.05 2.94 -1.65
CA LEU A 113 18.11 4.37 -1.94
C LEU A 113 19.35 4.70 -2.76
N ALA A 114 19.24 5.74 -3.59
CA ALA A 114 20.35 6.44 -4.25
C ALA A 114 20.02 7.94 -4.31
N PRO A 115 20.95 8.84 -4.63
CA PRO A 115 20.68 10.28 -4.64
C PRO A 115 19.45 10.69 -5.47
N ASN A 116 19.16 9.96 -6.55
CA ASN A 116 18.04 10.16 -7.46
C ASN A 116 17.00 9.04 -7.41
N PHE A 117 17.06 8.14 -6.41
CA PHE A 117 16.15 7.01 -6.23
C PHE A 117 15.62 6.98 -4.81
N GLY A 118 14.38 7.42 -4.63
CA GLY A 118 13.64 7.33 -3.37
C GLY A 118 12.70 6.13 -3.35
N ASN A 119 12.22 5.78 -2.18
CA ASN A 119 11.13 4.80 -2.05
C ASN A 119 10.00 5.35 -1.17
N PHE A 120 8.82 4.76 -1.35
CA PHE A 120 7.64 5.08 -0.55
C PHE A 120 6.92 3.82 -0.10
N GLN A 121 6.42 3.86 1.10
CA GLN A 121 5.65 2.80 1.74
C GLN A 121 4.56 3.41 2.63
N SER A 122 3.56 2.61 2.94
CA SER A 122 2.55 2.95 3.96
C SER A 122 2.72 2.06 5.18
N ARG A 123 2.40 2.64 6.35
CA ARG A 123 2.30 1.92 7.62
C ARG A 123 0.95 1.19 7.73
N ASN A 124 0.61 0.43 6.68
CA ASN A 124 -0.67 -0.29 6.60
C ASN A 124 -0.89 -1.29 7.74
N TYR A 125 0.15 -1.70 8.46
CA TYR A 125 0.02 -2.49 9.68
C TYR A 125 -0.77 -1.73 10.77
N GLU A 126 -0.79 -0.39 10.75
CA GLU A 126 -1.60 0.43 11.66
C GLU A 126 -3.10 0.22 11.40
N SER A 127 -3.52 0.39 10.15
CA SER A 127 -4.91 0.12 9.75
C SER A 127 -5.26 -1.36 9.84
N SER A 128 -4.30 -2.27 9.60
CA SER A 128 -4.52 -3.71 9.75
C SER A 128 -4.87 -4.10 11.19
N TYR A 129 -4.24 -3.46 12.18
CA TYR A 129 -4.60 -3.65 13.59
C TYR A 129 -6.07 -3.26 13.85
N LEU A 130 -6.52 -2.13 13.33
CA LEU A 130 -7.89 -1.64 13.52
C LEU A 130 -8.94 -2.56 12.88
N VAL A 131 -8.69 -3.01 11.64
CA VAL A 131 -9.62 -3.95 10.98
C VAL A 131 -9.53 -5.36 11.58
N GLY A 132 -8.41 -5.70 12.21
CA GLY A 132 -8.25 -6.90 13.02
C GLY A 132 -9.18 -6.87 14.24
N MET A 133 -9.26 -5.76 14.97
CA MET A 133 -10.21 -5.58 16.07
C MET A 133 -11.65 -5.79 15.61
N ALA A 134 -12.02 -5.22 14.48
CA ALA A 134 -13.34 -5.42 13.89
C ALA A 134 -13.62 -6.88 13.52
N ALA A 135 -12.64 -7.57 12.96
CA ALA A 135 -12.75 -8.99 12.64
C ALA A 135 -12.95 -9.86 13.89
N GLY A 136 -12.25 -9.53 14.99
CA GLY A 136 -12.38 -10.21 16.26
C GLY A 136 -13.76 -10.05 16.90
N ASP A 137 -14.43 -8.92 16.66
CA ASP A 137 -15.77 -8.63 17.17
C ASP A 137 -16.88 -9.38 16.41
N VAL A 138 -16.73 -9.55 15.08
CA VAL A 138 -17.82 -10.11 14.24
C VAL A 138 -17.70 -11.59 13.96
N THR A 139 -16.53 -12.23 14.20
CA THR A 139 -16.37 -13.67 13.96
C THR A 139 -17.21 -14.48 14.94
N GLU A 140 -17.95 -15.46 14.44
CA GLU A 140 -18.76 -16.39 15.22
C GLU A 140 -18.10 -17.78 15.31
N THR A 141 -17.16 -18.07 14.38
CA THR A 141 -16.51 -19.38 14.27
C THR A 141 -15.12 -19.43 14.92
N ASP A 142 -14.59 -18.26 15.31
CA ASP A 142 -13.21 -18.08 15.75
C ASP A 142 -12.17 -18.52 14.68
N VAL A 143 -12.55 -18.48 13.40
CA VAL A 143 -11.67 -18.78 12.27
C VAL A 143 -11.71 -17.64 11.27
N VAL A 144 -10.57 -17.01 11.06
CA VAL A 144 -10.39 -15.93 10.08
C VAL A 144 -9.42 -16.38 8.98
N GLY A 145 -9.79 -16.11 7.72
CA GLY A 145 -8.98 -16.43 6.55
C GLY A 145 -8.31 -15.21 5.94
N ILE A 146 -7.07 -15.34 5.53
CA ILE A 146 -6.35 -14.29 4.79
C ILE A 146 -5.97 -14.83 3.41
N VAL A 147 -6.40 -14.14 2.36
CA VAL A 147 -5.91 -14.36 0.98
C VAL A 147 -4.83 -13.33 0.73
N ALA A 148 -3.57 -13.75 0.82
CA ALA A 148 -2.41 -12.88 0.73
C ALA A 148 -1.64 -13.03 -0.58
N ALA A 149 -1.10 -11.93 -1.12
CA ALA A 149 -0.34 -11.93 -2.37
C ALA A 149 1.04 -12.61 -2.22
N TYR A 150 2.06 -11.90 -1.81
CA TYR A 150 3.42 -12.38 -1.61
C TYR A 150 3.87 -12.19 -0.15
N ALA A 151 4.73 -13.10 0.34
CA ALA A 151 5.32 -13.00 1.68
C ALA A 151 6.50 -12.02 1.70
N ILE A 152 6.24 -10.75 1.41
CA ILE A 152 7.22 -9.65 1.57
C ILE A 152 7.05 -8.99 2.95
N PRO A 153 8.07 -8.27 3.47
CA PRO A 153 8.02 -7.68 4.79
C PRO A 153 6.78 -6.80 5.05
N GLU A 154 6.35 -6.00 4.08
CA GLU A 154 5.15 -5.18 4.19
C GLU A 154 3.89 -6.03 4.47
N VAL A 155 3.68 -7.10 3.69
CA VAL A 155 2.54 -8.02 3.83
C VAL A 155 2.60 -8.78 5.16
N ILE A 156 3.79 -9.22 5.57
CA ILE A 156 4.01 -9.89 6.86
C ILE A 156 3.68 -8.93 8.02
N GLY A 157 4.13 -7.68 7.94
CA GLY A 157 3.81 -6.65 8.93
C GLY A 157 2.31 -6.38 9.04
N MET A 158 1.59 -6.36 7.92
CA MET A 158 0.13 -6.21 7.89
C MET A 158 -0.59 -7.40 8.54
N ILE A 159 -0.18 -8.64 8.23
CA ILE A 159 -0.73 -9.84 8.87
C ILE A 159 -0.49 -9.80 10.37
N ASN A 160 0.70 -9.39 10.81
CA ASN A 160 1.02 -9.27 12.23
C ASN A 160 0.18 -8.20 12.92
N GLY A 161 0.06 -7.00 12.31
CA GLY A 161 -0.82 -5.95 12.83
C GLY A 161 -2.27 -6.43 12.96
N PHE A 162 -2.79 -7.06 11.91
CA PHE A 162 -4.14 -7.63 11.89
C PHE A 162 -4.33 -8.67 13.00
N ALA A 163 -3.41 -9.62 13.14
CA ALA A 163 -3.48 -10.67 14.14
C ALA A 163 -3.47 -10.12 15.57
N LEU A 164 -2.64 -9.12 15.83
CA LEU A 164 -2.58 -8.46 17.16
C LEU A 164 -3.86 -7.71 17.49
N GLY A 165 -4.42 -6.95 16.52
CA GLY A 165 -5.69 -6.27 16.72
C GLY A 165 -6.86 -7.24 16.92
N LEU A 166 -6.87 -8.34 16.19
CA LEU A 166 -7.86 -9.38 16.31
C LEU A 166 -7.81 -10.06 17.69
N GLN A 167 -6.61 -10.40 18.17
CA GLN A 167 -6.38 -11.03 19.48
C GLN A 167 -6.66 -10.09 20.66
N GLU A 168 -6.60 -8.79 20.47
CA GLU A 168 -7.00 -7.80 21.47
C GLU A 168 -8.48 -7.92 21.83
N VAL A 169 -9.33 -8.25 20.83
CA VAL A 169 -10.78 -8.40 20.99
C VAL A 169 -11.18 -9.85 21.22
N ASN A 170 -10.56 -10.79 20.49
CA ASN A 170 -10.84 -12.22 20.57
C ASN A 170 -9.54 -13.04 20.55
N PRO A 171 -8.99 -13.38 21.73
CA PRO A 171 -7.71 -14.09 21.85
C PRO A 171 -7.75 -15.56 21.40
N ASP A 172 -8.93 -16.15 21.23
CA ASP A 172 -9.09 -17.55 20.87
C ASP A 172 -9.14 -17.80 19.35
N VAL A 173 -9.12 -16.72 18.54
CA VAL A 173 -9.23 -16.79 17.07
C VAL A 173 -8.00 -17.44 16.43
N THR A 174 -8.27 -18.33 15.48
CA THR A 174 -7.31 -18.95 14.60
C THR A 174 -7.24 -18.24 13.26
N ILE A 175 -6.03 -17.87 12.81
CA ILE A 175 -5.81 -17.19 11.54
C ILE A 175 -5.16 -18.14 10.54
N LYS A 176 -5.80 -18.32 9.37
CA LYS A 176 -5.30 -19.14 8.26
C LYS A 176 -4.93 -18.26 7.07
N VAL A 177 -3.75 -18.44 6.51
CA VAL A 177 -3.27 -17.65 5.36
C VAL A 177 -3.11 -18.55 4.14
N VAL A 178 -3.62 -18.11 2.99
CA VAL A 178 -3.32 -18.70 1.69
C VAL A 178 -2.47 -17.73 0.89
N TRP A 179 -1.26 -18.14 0.54
CA TRP A 179 -0.32 -17.34 -0.26
C TRP A 179 -0.54 -17.61 -1.75
N LEU A 180 -0.94 -16.57 -2.50
CA LEU A 180 -1.18 -16.67 -3.94
C LEU A 180 0.12 -16.68 -4.75
N ASN A 181 1.17 -16.04 -4.26
CA ASN A 181 2.37 -15.75 -5.03
C ASN A 181 2.04 -15.02 -6.36
N SER A 182 1.09 -14.10 -6.29
CA SER A 182 0.65 -13.23 -7.38
C SER A 182 0.02 -11.97 -6.81
N TRP A 183 0.23 -10.83 -7.45
CA TRP A 183 -0.50 -9.58 -7.17
C TRP A 183 -1.87 -9.56 -7.84
N PHE A 184 -2.00 -10.26 -8.97
CA PHE A 184 -3.22 -10.29 -9.77
C PHE A 184 -3.47 -11.69 -10.33
N ASP A 185 -4.36 -12.45 -9.73
CA ASP A 185 -4.85 -13.75 -10.19
C ASP A 185 -6.29 -13.96 -9.68
N PRO A 186 -7.30 -13.32 -10.34
CA PRO A 186 -8.69 -13.36 -9.89
C PRO A 186 -9.24 -14.77 -9.66
N PRO A 187 -9.05 -15.75 -10.57
CA PRO A 187 -9.55 -17.11 -10.35
C PRO A 187 -8.94 -17.77 -9.12
N LYS A 188 -7.61 -17.69 -8.95
CA LYS A 188 -6.92 -18.29 -7.81
C LYS A 188 -7.31 -17.62 -6.50
N ALA A 189 -7.51 -16.29 -6.49
CA ALA A 189 -7.96 -15.55 -5.33
C ALA A 189 -9.36 -15.99 -4.88
N GLN A 190 -10.32 -16.16 -5.82
CA GLN A 190 -11.65 -16.68 -5.53
C GLN A 190 -11.62 -18.09 -4.96
N ASP A 191 -10.87 -19.00 -5.60
CA ASP A 191 -10.73 -20.38 -5.15
C ASP A 191 -10.12 -20.44 -3.74
N SER A 192 -9.15 -19.58 -3.45
CA SER A 192 -8.52 -19.49 -2.13
C SER A 192 -9.48 -18.99 -1.06
N ALA A 193 -10.30 -17.98 -1.36
CA ALA A 193 -11.33 -17.50 -0.45
C ALA A 193 -12.35 -18.62 -0.13
N ARG A 194 -12.88 -19.29 -1.15
CA ARG A 194 -13.80 -20.43 -0.95
C ARG A 194 -13.15 -21.58 -0.15
N ALA A 195 -11.86 -21.86 -0.37
CA ALA A 195 -11.14 -22.88 0.39
C ALA A 195 -10.98 -22.53 1.87
N LEU A 196 -10.83 -21.24 2.22
CA LEU A 196 -10.81 -20.75 3.60
C LEU A 196 -12.21 -20.82 4.23
N MET A 197 -13.25 -20.41 3.51
CA MET A 197 -14.66 -20.51 3.95
C MET A 197 -15.06 -21.98 4.21
N ALA A 198 -14.62 -22.91 3.35
CA ALA A 198 -14.82 -24.36 3.56
C ALA A 198 -14.09 -24.88 4.81
N GLN A 199 -13.12 -24.15 5.34
CA GLN A 199 -12.44 -24.42 6.60
C GLN A 199 -13.02 -23.60 7.77
N GLN A 200 -14.24 -23.14 7.63
CA GLN A 200 -15.02 -22.42 8.60
C GLN A 200 -14.60 -20.95 8.84
N ALA A 201 -13.78 -20.36 7.95
CA ALA A 201 -13.52 -18.93 8.03
C ALA A 201 -14.80 -18.14 7.69
N ASP A 202 -15.27 -17.33 8.63
CA ASP A 202 -16.44 -16.46 8.50
C ASP A 202 -16.07 -14.97 8.38
N VAL A 203 -14.78 -14.66 8.42
CA VAL A 203 -14.19 -13.38 8.02
C VAL A 203 -13.04 -13.66 7.06
N ILE A 204 -13.02 -12.99 5.91
CA ILE A 204 -11.94 -13.08 4.92
C ILE A 204 -11.23 -11.75 4.77
N TYR A 205 -9.92 -11.73 4.93
CA TYR A 205 -9.09 -10.57 4.63
C TYR A 205 -8.44 -10.73 3.25
N SER A 206 -8.89 -9.89 2.29
CA SER A 206 -8.34 -9.79 0.94
C SER A 206 -7.13 -8.86 0.95
N LEU A 207 -5.94 -9.43 1.12
CA LEU A 207 -4.71 -8.69 1.37
C LEU A 207 -3.88 -8.54 0.09
N TYR A 208 -3.87 -7.32 -0.46
CA TYR A 208 -3.21 -6.95 -1.72
C TYR A 208 -3.60 -7.82 -2.91
N GLN A 209 -4.91 -8.02 -3.08
CA GLN A 209 -5.46 -8.57 -4.30
C GLN A 209 -5.93 -7.41 -5.18
N ASP A 210 -5.27 -7.21 -6.32
CA ASP A 210 -5.56 -6.14 -7.29
C ASP A 210 -6.85 -6.39 -8.09
N THR A 211 -7.88 -6.89 -7.40
CA THR A 211 -9.15 -7.30 -8.01
C THR A 211 -10.23 -7.42 -6.94
N PRO A 212 -11.49 -7.08 -7.25
CA PRO A 212 -12.59 -7.27 -6.30
C PRO A 212 -13.04 -8.73 -6.13
N SER A 213 -12.34 -9.70 -6.75
CA SER A 213 -12.81 -11.08 -6.86
C SER A 213 -13.04 -11.79 -5.52
N VAL A 214 -12.19 -11.56 -4.51
CA VAL A 214 -12.38 -12.10 -3.15
C VAL A 214 -13.57 -11.44 -2.48
N VAL A 215 -13.68 -10.12 -2.62
CA VAL A 215 -14.75 -9.31 -2.03
C VAL A 215 -16.12 -9.72 -2.59
N THR A 216 -16.21 -9.92 -3.91
CA THR A 216 -17.43 -10.37 -4.57
C THR A 216 -17.83 -11.77 -4.13
N VAL A 217 -16.87 -12.70 -4.00
CA VAL A 217 -17.15 -14.06 -3.50
C VAL A 217 -17.64 -14.04 -2.06
N ALA A 218 -17.05 -13.19 -1.21
CA ALA A 218 -17.48 -13.08 0.18
C ALA A 218 -18.93 -12.53 0.30
N GLU A 219 -19.29 -11.55 -0.53
CA GLU A 219 -20.70 -11.07 -0.62
C GLU A 219 -21.65 -12.17 -1.08
N GLU A 220 -21.27 -12.97 -2.10
CA GLU A 220 -22.08 -14.10 -2.60
C GLU A 220 -22.29 -15.21 -1.56
N GLU A 221 -21.28 -15.47 -0.74
CA GLU A 221 -21.29 -16.57 0.26
C GLU A 221 -21.73 -16.06 1.67
N GLU A 222 -22.13 -14.78 1.78
CA GLU A 222 -22.61 -14.16 3.02
C GLU A 222 -21.55 -14.20 4.15
N VAL A 223 -20.27 -13.93 3.83
CA VAL A 223 -19.11 -13.94 4.71
C VAL A 223 -18.52 -12.55 4.82
N TRP A 224 -18.16 -12.12 6.02
CA TRP A 224 -17.51 -10.82 6.22
C TRP A 224 -16.21 -10.72 5.45
N VAL A 225 -15.97 -9.56 4.84
CA VAL A 225 -14.74 -9.32 4.07
C VAL A 225 -14.12 -7.98 4.41
N ILE A 226 -12.80 -7.99 4.52
CA ILE A 226 -11.94 -6.81 4.60
C ILE A 226 -11.08 -6.79 3.34
N ASN A 227 -10.84 -5.61 2.79
CA ASN A 227 -9.94 -5.45 1.66
C ASN A 227 -8.93 -4.33 1.86
N THR A 228 -7.91 -4.29 0.99
CA THR A 228 -6.88 -3.26 0.92
C THR A 228 -6.98 -2.48 -0.38
N SER A 229 -6.33 -1.32 -0.39
CA SER A 229 -6.00 -0.48 -1.55
C SER A 229 -7.16 0.31 -2.17
N SER A 230 -8.39 0.06 -1.88
CA SER A 230 -9.52 0.84 -2.41
C SER A 230 -10.77 0.62 -1.58
N ASP A 231 -11.69 1.55 -1.58
CA ASP A 231 -13.01 1.32 -1.00
C ASP A 231 -13.83 0.41 -1.93
N MET A 232 -14.07 -0.82 -1.49
CA MET A 232 -14.79 -1.83 -2.27
C MET A 232 -16.25 -2.01 -1.85
N LYS A 233 -16.88 -1.01 -1.21
CA LYS A 233 -18.28 -1.08 -0.75
C LYS A 233 -19.27 -1.40 -1.86
N GLU A 234 -18.99 -0.99 -3.08
CA GLU A 234 -19.86 -1.30 -4.23
C GLU A 234 -19.86 -2.79 -4.61
N TYR A 235 -18.79 -3.52 -4.30
CA TYR A 235 -18.63 -4.96 -4.60
C TYR A 235 -19.13 -5.88 -3.50
N ALA A 236 -19.22 -5.38 -2.28
CA ALA A 236 -19.80 -6.09 -1.14
C ALA A 236 -20.67 -5.12 -0.30
N PRO A 237 -21.85 -4.74 -0.81
CA PRO A 237 -22.71 -3.77 -0.14
C PRO A 237 -23.22 -4.22 1.23
N THR A 238 -23.29 -5.54 1.47
CA THR A 238 -23.81 -6.12 2.71
C THR A 238 -22.71 -6.62 3.63
N TRP A 239 -21.75 -7.36 3.09
CA TRP A 239 -20.76 -8.13 3.85
C TRP A 239 -19.36 -7.50 3.87
N LEU A 240 -19.19 -6.27 3.39
CA LEU A 240 -17.95 -5.54 3.61
C LEU A 240 -17.87 -5.09 5.07
N LEU A 241 -16.84 -5.57 5.76
CA LEU A 241 -16.56 -5.16 7.14
C LEU A 241 -15.83 -3.81 7.21
N ALA A 242 -14.81 -3.63 6.36
CA ALA A 242 -14.08 -2.38 6.20
C ALA A 242 -13.15 -2.43 4.97
N SER A 243 -12.76 -1.26 4.46
CA SER A 243 -11.73 -1.09 3.42
C SER A 243 -10.54 -0.29 3.95
N GLN A 244 -9.32 -0.83 3.82
CA GLN A 244 -8.10 -0.10 4.09
C GLN A 244 -7.67 0.69 2.85
N ILE A 245 -7.30 1.94 3.03
CA ILE A 245 -6.94 2.87 1.96
C ILE A 245 -5.54 3.41 2.19
N ALA A 246 -4.77 3.59 1.11
CA ALA A 246 -3.57 4.39 1.14
C ALA A 246 -3.64 5.50 0.07
N ASP A 247 -3.41 6.75 0.45
CA ASP A 247 -3.42 7.90 -0.46
C ASP A 247 -2.00 8.43 -0.66
N TRP A 248 -1.49 8.25 -1.87
CA TRP A 248 -0.14 8.65 -2.27
C TRP A 248 -0.08 10.05 -2.90
N SER A 249 -1.23 10.71 -3.09
CA SER A 249 -1.34 11.94 -3.87
C SER A 249 -0.41 13.04 -3.37
N ALA A 250 -0.35 13.25 -2.05
CA ALA A 250 0.51 14.28 -1.45
C ALA A 250 2.00 14.00 -1.74
N TYR A 251 2.46 12.77 -1.46
CA TYR A 251 3.85 12.36 -1.70
C TYR A 251 4.23 12.45 -3.18
N PHE A 252 3.34 12.05 -4.09
CA PHE A 252 3.60 12.11 -5.54
C PHE A 252 3.69 13.56 -6.04
N ILE A 253 2.81 14.45 -5.55
CA ILE A 253 2.86 15.89 -5.87
C ILE A 253 4.17 16.50 -5.35
N GLU A 254 4.57 16.21 -4.11
CA GLU A 254 5.82 16.72 -3.53
C GLU A 254 7.05 16.20 -4.30
N SER A 255 7.07 14.94 -4.67
CA SER A 255 8.16 14.33 -5.45
C SER A 255 8.28 14.94 -6.86
N ALA A 256 7.13 15.16 -7.53
CA ALA A 256 7.09 15.82 -8.83
C ALA A 256 7.57 17.30 -8.73
N GLN A 257 7.13 18.03 -7.70
CA GLN A 257 7.58 19.40 -7.46
C GLN A 257 9.09 19.45 -7.21
N ALA A 258 9.62 18.56 -6.37
CA ALA A 258 11.06 18.47 -6.12
C ALA A 258 11.87 18.13 -7.38
N SER A 259 11.29 17.32 -8.28
CA SER A 259 11.90 17.02 -9.58
C SER A 259 11.89 18.25 -10.51
N ILE A 260 10.79 19.02 -10.56
CA ILE A 260 10.70 20.29 -11.31
C ILE A 260 11.74 21.29 -10.81
N ASP A 261 11.88 21.42 -9.49
CA ASP A 261 12.79 22.38 -8.85
C ASP A 261 14.26 21.92 -8.86
N GLY A 262 14.55 20.70 -9.29
CA GLY A 262 15.89 20.09 -9.26
C GLY A 262 16.43 19.87 -7.85
N THR A 263 15.53 19.71 -6.87
CA THR A 263 15.83 19.54 -5.43
C THR A 263 15.50 18.16 -4.91
N PHE A 264 15.13 17.24 -5.79
CA PHE A 264 14.79 15.86 -5.38
C PHE A 264 15.99 15.17 -4.72
N GLU A 265 15.74 14.57 -3.59
CA GLU A 265 16.68 13.71 -2.87
C GLU A 265 16.04 12.33 -2.66
N GLY A 266 16.79 11.28 -2.96
CA GLY A 266 16.34 9.90 -2.80
C GLY A 266 16.25 9.51 -1.33
N THR A 267 15.09 9.72 -0.74
CA THR A 267 14.76 9.40 0.66
C THR A 267 13.74 8.28 0.76
N ALA A 268 13.59 7.71 1.95
CA ALA A 268 12.51 6.79 2.26
C ALA A 268 11.34 7.59 2.84
N PHE A 269 10.18 7.54 2.18
CA PHE A 269 8.92 8.00 2.72
C PHE A 269 8.15 6.81 3.29
N TRP A 270 7.67 6.94 4.52
CA TRP A 270 6.85 5.91 5.14
C TRP A 270 5.68 6.55 5.87
N GLY A 271 4.62 6.81 5.10
CA GLY A 271 3.42 7.46 5.59
C GLY A 271 2.52 6.52 6.39
N GLY A 272 1.77 7.05 7.32
CA GLY A 272 0.88 6.31 8.19
C GLY A 272 -0.45 7.03 8.44
N MET A 273 -1.13 6.67 9.51
CA MET A 273 -2.38 7.32 9.91
C MET A 273 -2.15 8.76 10.38
N ALA A 274 -0.97 9.06 10.93
CA ALA A 274 -0.65 10.39 11.48
C ALA A 274 -0.58 11.49 10.41
N ASP A 275 -0.13 11.17 9.21
CA ASP A 275 -0.02 12.11 8.08
C ASP A 275 -1.16 11.95 7.05
N GLY A 276 -2.08 10.99 7.28
CA GLY A 276 -3.24 10.76 6.42
C GLY A 276 -2.96 9.89 5.20
N THR A 277 -1.75 9.32 5.07
CA THR A 277 -1.44 8.36 4.01
C THR A 277 -2.26 7.09 4.15
N VAL A 278 -2.52 6.64 5.38
CA VAL A 278 -3.30 5.42 5.69
C VAL A 278 -4.62 5.80 6.34
N ASP A 279 -5.70 5.19 5.88
CA ASP A 279 -7.06 5.37 6.40
C ASP A 279 -7.86 4.06 6.34
N VAL A 280 -8.98 4.00 7.03
CA VAL A 280 -9.95 2.91 6.94
C VAL A 280 -11.33 3.49 6.69
N ARG A 281 -12.02 2.96 5.69
CA ARG A 281 -13.34 3.43 5.26
C ARG A 281 -14.38 2.33 5.26
N SER A 282 -15.62 2.72 5.08
CA SER A 282 -16.76 1.82 4.90
C SER A 282 -16.94 0.77 6.00
N TRP A 283 -16.73 1.20 7.26
CA TRP A 283 -17.00 0.36 8.42
C TRP A 283 -18.43 -0.18 8.42
N ALA A 284 -18.59 -1.47 8.72
CA ALA A 284 -19.92 -2.10 8.83
C ALA A 284 -20.63 -1.72 10.12
N ASP A 285 -21.95 -1.54 10.03
CA ASP A 285 -22.83 -1.29 11.20
C ASP A 285 -22.92 -2.50 12.14
N ALA A 286 -22.41 -3.67 11.73
CA ALA A 286 -22.40 -4.89 12.53
C ALA A 286 -21.35 -4.87 13.64
N ILE A 287 -20.34 -4.01 13.54
CA ILE A 287 -19.32 -3.86 14.59
C ILE A 287 -19.98 -3.23 15.81
N SER A 288 -19.76 -3.82 17.00
CA SER A 288 -20.34 -3.33 18.24
C SER A 288 -19.87 -1.90 18.58
N ASP A 289 -20.71 -1.13 19.26
CA ASP A 289 -20.37 0.24 19.69
C ASP A 289 -19.13 0.26 20.59
N ASP A 290 -18.94 -0.75 21.44
CA ASP A 290 -17.78 -0.87 22.33
C ASP A 290 -16.50 -1.10 21.53
N THR A 291 -16.53 -1.97 20.53
CA THR A 291 -15.36 -2.22 19.64
C THR A 291 -15.06 -1.00 18.75
N MET A 292 -16.08 -0.33 18.20
CA MET A 292 -15.88 0.91 17.45
C MET A 292 -15.27 2.03 18.31
N ALA A 293 -15.65 2.13 19.58
CA ALA A 293 -15.03 3.07 20.51
C ALA A 293 -13.54 2.74 20.74
N ALA A 294 -13.20 1.46 20.95
CA ALA A 294 -11.82 1.00 21.12
C ALA A 294 -10.98 1.20 19.84
N ILE A 295 -11.55 0.94 18.66
CA ILE A 295 -10.92 1.22 17.35
C ILE A 295 -10.61 2.72 17.22
N THR A 296 -11.55 3.58 17.61
CA THR A 296 -11.36 5.04 17.56
C THR A 296 -10.24 5.47 18.50
N GLU A 297 -10.22 4.97 19.73
CA GLU A 297 -9.16 5.26 20.71
C GLU A 297 -7.78 4.80 20.22
N ALA A 298 -7.67 3.59 19.67
CA ALA A 298 -6.43 3.07 19.13
C ALA A 298 -5.95 3.91 17.92
N SER A 299 -6.87 4.26 17.01
CA SER A 299 -6.59 5.14 15.86
C SER A 299 -6.06 6.50 16.30
N ASP A 300 -6.70 7.14 17.26
CA ASP A 300 -6.28 8.45 17.78
C ASP A 300 -4.92 8.37 18.48
N ALA A 301 -4.67 7.29 19.22
CA ALA A 301 -3.39 7.05 19.88
C ALA A 301 -2.26 6.79 18.87
N MET A 302 -2.52 6.08 17.76
CA MET A 302 -1.56 5.92 16.65
C MET A 302 -1.25 7.25 15.99
N LYS A 303 -2.28 8.06 15.66
CA LYS A 303 -2.11 9.40 15.08
C LYS A 303 -1.33 10.35 15.99
N ALA A 304 -1.50 10.19 17.31
CA ALA A 304 -0.75 10.95 18.32
C ALA A 304 0.67 10.42 18.59
N GLY A 305 1.05 9.24 18.01
CA GLY A 305 2.32 8.58 18.25
C GLY A 305 2.48 8.00 19.68
N THR A 306 1.38 7.77 20.38
CA THR A 306 1.36 7.23 21.76
C THR A 306 1.07 5.73 21.83
N PHE A 307 0.67 5.14 20.70
CA PHE A 307 0.46 3.70 20.56
C PHE A 307 1.08 3.21 19.22
N HIS A 308 1.69 2.03 19.25
CA HIS A 308 2.19 1.36 18.07
C HIS A 308 1.82 -0.13 18.14
N PRO A 309 1.14 -0.69 17.11
CA PRO A 309 0.61 -2.06 17.14
C PRO A 309 1.65 -3.14 17.42
N LEU A 310 2.88 -2.94 16.91
CA LEU A 310 3.99 -3.86 17.10
C LEU A 310 4.88 -3.42 18.28
N THR A 311 4.24 -3.26 19.46
CA THR A 311 4.92 -3.05 20.75
C THR A 311 4.73 -4.28 21.62
N GLY A 312 5.81 -4.84 22.15
CA GLY A 312 5.82 -6.08 22.93
C GLY A 312 5.10 -5.98 24.31
N PRO A 313 4.82 -7.14 24.89
CA PRO A 313 5.45 -8.43 24.58
C PRO A 313 4.80 -9.12 23.38
N ILE A 314 5.59 -9.52 22.38
CA ILE A 314 5.12 -10.24 21.20
C ILE A 314 5.97 -11.48 20.99
N ALA A 315 5.32 -12.64 20.86
CA ALA A 315 5.93 -13.91 20.47
C ALA A 315 5.55 -14.30 19.04
N ASP A 316 6.43 -15.01 18.36
CA ASP A 316 6.14 -15.61 17.06
C ASP A 316 5.38 -16.93 17.17
N GLN A 317 5.10 -17.53 16.02
CA GLN A 317 4.40 -18.83 15.89
C GLN A 317 5.08 -20.01 16.63
N ASP A 318 6.37 -19.90 16.92
CA ASP A 318 7.16 -20.93 17.65
C ASP A 318 7.26 -20.62 19.14
N GLY A 319 6.60 -19.54 19.60
CA GLY A 319 6.66 -19.06 20.98
C GLY A 319 7.95 -18.36 21.35
N VAL A 320 8.76 -17.97 20.37
CA VAL A 320 9.98 -17.18 20.59
C VAL A 320 9.58 -15.73 20.78
N GLU A 321 9.97 -15.13 21.91
CA GLU A 321 9.78 -13.70 22.16
C GLU A 321 10.57 -12.90 21.12
N ARG A 322 9.86 -12.13 20.28
CA ARG A 322 10.41 -11.25 19.26
C ARG A 322 10.54 -9.81 19.75
N LEU A 323 9.60 -9.37 20.55
CA LEU A 323 9.61 -8.06 21.19
C LEU A 323 9.31 -8.23 22.68
N ALA A 324 10.22 -7.75 23.53
CA ALA A 324 10.02 -7.74 24.98
C ALA A 324 8.98 -6.70 25.40
N ASP A 325 8.47 -6.80 26.63
CA ASP A 325 7.47 -5.88 27.18
C ASP A 325 7.89 -4.40 27.01
N GLY A 326 7.00 -3.59 26.45
CA GLY A 326 7.19 -2.17 26.17
C GLY A 326 8.20 -1.83 25.07
N VAL A 327 8.76 -2.83 24.36
CA VAL A 327 9.67 -2.61 23.23
C VAL A 327 8.88 -2.51 21.94
N THR A 328 8.96 -1.37 21.27
CA THR A 328 8.40 -1.17 19.91
C THR A 328 9.42 -1.60 18.86
N ILE A 329 8.94 -2.29 17.81
CA ILE A 329 9.79 -2.66 16.67
C ILE A 329 10.37 -1.41 16.01
N ALA A 330 11.67 -1.45 15.67
CA ALA A 330 12.27 -0.35 14.92
C ALA A 330 11.95 -0.47 13.42
N ASP A 331 11.84 0.68 12.72
CA ASP A 331 11.55 0.71 11.28
C ASP A 331 12.49 -0.19 10.45
N PRO A 332 13.82 -0.25 10.66
CA PRO A 332 14.69 -1.15 9.93
C PRO A 332 14.38 -2.65 10.14
N ASP A 333 13.95 -3.03 11.36
CA ASP A 333 13.58 -4.40 11.68
C ASP A 333 12.23 -4.76 11.04
N LEU A 334 11.31 -3.80 10.98
CA LEU A 334 10.02 -3.96 10.31
C LEU A 334 10.17 -4.08 8.79
N LEU A 335 11.12 -3.36 8.18
CA LEU A 335 11.48 -3.49 6.76
C LEU A 335 12.09 -4.86 6.41
N GLY A 336 12.57 -5.59 7.38
CA GLY A 336 13.15 -6.92 7.23
C GLY A 336 12.36 -8.02 7.94
N ILE A 337 11.13 -7.75 8.38
CA ILE A 337 10.34 -8.72 9.14
C ILE A 337 10.11 -10.02 8.35
N ASP A 338 10.45 -11.15 8.94
CA ASP A 338 10.42 -12.49 8.35
C ASP A 338 9.75 -13.53 9.25
N TRP A 339 8.90 -13.08 10.17
CA TRP A 339 8.19 -13.92 11.13
C TRP A 339 6.75 -13.47 11.30
N LEU A 340 5.86 -14.43 11.61
CA LEU A 340 4.46 -14.18 11.94
C LEU A 340 4.23 -14.35 13.44
N VAL A 341 3.31 -13.55 14.00
CA VAL A 341 2.93 -13.62 15.41
C VAL A 341 2.22 -14.94 15.75
N ALA A 342 2.23 -15.29 17.03
CA ALA A 342 1.44 -16.40 17.56
C ALA A 342 -0.05 -16.24 17.18
N GLY A 343 -0.75 -17.37 16.97
CA GLY A 343 -2.16 -17.39 16.53
C GLY A 343 -2.35 -17.43 15.01
N VAL A 344 -1.33 -17.14 14.20
CA VAL A 344 -1.33 -17.42 12.76
C VAL A 344 -0.87 -18.85 12.55
N GLU A 345 -1.74 -19.74 12.04
CA GLU A 345 -1.39 -21.17 11.85
C GLU A 345 -0.48 -21.41 10.65
N THR A 346 -0.70 -20.68 9.55
CA THR A 346 0.03 -20.90 8.30
C THR A 346 1.45 -20.36 8.40
N ARG A 347 2.44 -21.17 8.02
CA ARG A 347 3.85 -20.77 7.96
C ARG A 347 4.15 -19.91 6.75
N LEU A 348 5.21 -19.09 6.84
CA LEU A 348 5.75 -18.40 5.67
C LEU A 348 6.20 -19.43 4.60
N PRO A 349 5.99 -19.12 3.31
CA PRO A 349 6.52 -19.93 2.22
C PRO A 349 8.07 -19.93 2.25
N ASN A 350 8.66 -21.08 1.88
CA ASN A 350 10.13 -21.25 1.83
C ASN A 350 10.76 -20.49 0.65
#